data_1253b1b0505afa1fce4b6e1d27d241d8
#
_entry.id   1253b1b0505afa1fce4b6e1d27d241d8
#
_cell.length_a   1.000
_cell.length_b   1.000
_cell.length_c   1.000
_cell.angle_alpha   90.00
_cell.angle_beta   90.00
_cell.angle_gamma   90.00
#
_symmetry.space_group_name_H-M   'P 1'
#
loop_
_entity.id
_entity.type
_entity.pdbx_description
1 polymer ?
#
loop_
_entity_poly.entity_id
_entity_poly.type
_entity_poly.pdbx_seq_one_letter_code
_entity_poly.pdbx_strand_id
1 'polypeptide(L)'
;MTATSPSDDFLSGTSGQVFGIRATSRALAADAVCDAAELLRMQPGRLARAARRWPRRRVLALGIEREGLPNALGSAQRELLRSRHQVQFERTTAGDRGKFENLNALLERYPPQGNDWLLAVDDDVELPAGFLDRFVFLAERFGLRLAQPAHRHRSHAAWAVTRRRPLSVVHETAFVEIGPVVAFQAVTFDLLLPFPPLRFGWGLDAHWSAIAREQSWPIGVIDATPVRHGLRRIASSYAREDAIAEGREFLAQRPYVRAVEARGTLVDHRSWR
;
A
#
# COMPACT_ATOMS: atom_id res chain seq x y z
N MET A 1 6.88 -31.47 -21.41
CA MET A 1 6.62 -30.02 -21.40
C MET A 1 7.54 -29.45 -20.38
N THR A 2 8.61 -28.79 -20.79
CA THR A 2 9.55 -28.11 -19.91
C THR A 2 8.85 -26.86 -19.37
N ALA A 3 8.58 -26.83 -18.06
CA ALA A 3 8.11 -25.65 -17.39
C ALA A 3 9.15 -24.54 -17.59
N THR A 4 8.82 -23.51 -18.33
CA THR A 4 9.63 -22.30 -18.41
C THR A 4 9.74 -21.73 -16.99
N SER A 5 10.97 -21.62 -16.50
CA SER A 5 11.26 -20.97 -15.22
C SER A 5 10.59 -19.58 -15.22
N PRO A 6 9.89 -19.16 -14.14
CA PRO A 6 9.32 -17.84 -14.09
C PRO A 6 10.41 -16.82 -14.36
N SER A 7 10.15 -15.89 -15.26
CA SER A 7 11.06 -14.79 -15.52
C SER A 7 11.01 -13.81 -14.35
N ASP A 8 12.07 -13.02 -14.13
CA ASP A 8 12.09 -11.94 -13.12
C ASP A 8 11.24 -10.73 -13.53
N ASP A 9 10.31 -10.91 -14.44
CA ASP A 9 9.47 -9.88 -15.02
C ASP A 9 8.36 -9.37 -14.08
N PHE A 10 8.27 -9.92 -12.86
CA PHE A 10 7.49 -9.37 -11.75
C PHE A 10 8.26 -8.32 -10.92
N LEU A 11 9.55 -8.11 -11.16
CA LEU A 11 10.38 -7.16 -10.43
C LEU A 11 10.32 -5.75 -11.05
N SER A 12 10.30 -4.73 -10.20
CA SER A 12 10.28 -3.33 -10.65
C SER A 12 11.52 -2.90 -11.48
N GLY A 13 12.62 -3.62 -11.34
CA GLY A 13 13.90 -3.29 -11.96
C GLY A 13 14.65 -2.12 -11.29
N THR A 14 14.18 -1.64 -10.14
CA THR A 14 14.78 -0.54 -9.38
C THR A 14 14.91 -0.90 -7.91
N SER A 15 15.88 -0.29 -7.22
CA SER A 15 15.99 -0.40 -5.76
C SER A 15 14.90 0.37 -5.02
N GLY A 16 14.20 1.28 -5.69
CA GLY A 16 13.18 2.15 -5.11
C GLY A 16 13.69 3.15 -4.07
N GLN A 17 15.00 3.23 -3.87
CA GLN A 17 15.60 4.02 -2.80
C GLN A 17 15.92 5.44 -3.28
N VAL A 18 15.71 6.42 -2.41
CA VAL A 18 16.07 7.83 -2.65
C VAL A 18 17.29 8.17 -1.82
N PHE A 19 18.44 8.38 -2.50
CA PHE A 19 19.73 8.65 -1.84
C PHE A 19 20.46 9.83 -2.45
N GLY A 20 21.35 10.38 -1.61
CA GLY A 20 22.26 11.47 -1.97
C GLY A 20 21.57 12.81 -2.02
N ILE A 21 22.37 13.87 -1.91
CA ILE A 21 21.88 15.26 -1.80
C ILE A 21 21.01 15.65 -3.01
N ARG A 22 21.45 15.35 -4.22
CA ARG A 22 20.74 15.73 -5.45
C ARG A 22 19.37 15.04 -5.59
N ALA A 23 19.31 13.73 -5.31
CA ALA A 23 18.05 12.97 -5.39
C ALA A 23 17.10 13.42 -4.30
N THR A 24 17.58 13.62 -3.06
CA THR A 24 16.80 14.09 -1.94
C THR A 24 16.25 15.50 -2.18
N SER A 25 17.08 16.45 -2.65
CA SER A 25 16.64 17.82 -2.95
C SER A 25 15.59 17.85 -4.05
N ARG A 26 15.78 17.06 -5.11
CA ARG A 26 14.79 16.93 -6.21
C ARG A 26 13.46 16.35 -5.71
N ALA A 27 13.52 15.33 -4.86
CA ALA A 27 12.34 14.72 -4.27
C ALA A 27 11.59 15.70 -3.33
N LEU A 28 12.33 16.47 -2.51
CA LEU A 28 11.75 17.52 -1.66
C LEU A 28 11.08 18.62 -2.49
N ALA A 29 11.73 19.08 -3.57
CA ALA A 29 11.15 20.08 -4.45
C ALA A 29 9.85 19.55 -5.11
N ALA A 30 9.84 18.31 -5.58
CA ALA A 30 8.65 17.69 -6.14
C ALA A 30 7.51 17.57 -5.12
N ASP A 31 7.81 17.14 -3.88
CA ASP A 31 6.81 17.12 -2.81
C ASP A 31 6.27 18.52 -2.50
N ALA A 32 7.13 19.54 -2.44
CA ALA A 32 6.71 20.92 -2.18
C ALA A 32 5.79 21.46 -3.30
N VAL A 33 6.07 21.15 -4.55
CA VAL A 33 5.19 21.52 -5.68
C VAL A 33 3.82 20.86 -5.56
N CYS A 34 3.77 19.57 -5.25
CA CYS A 34 2.50 18.87 -5.03
C CYS A 34 1.72 19.45 -3.85
N ASP A 35 2.39 19.69 -2.71
CA ASP A 35 1.77 20.26 -1.53
C ASP A 35 1.21 21.67 -1.79
N ALA A 36 1.98 22.53 -2.47
CA ALA A 36 1.54 23.86 -2.88
C ALA A 36 0.32 23.82 -3.81
N ALA A 37 0.32 22.92 -4.78
CA ALA A 37 -0.80 22.76 -5.72
C ALA A 37 -2.09 22.33 -5.00
N GLU A 38 -2.00 21.46 -3.99
CA GLU A 38 -3.16 21.04 -3.18
C GLU A 38 -3.66 22.18 -2.27
N LEU A 39 -2.76 22.93 -1.66
CA LEU A 39 -3.09 24.07 -0.81
C LEU A 39 -3.78 25.19 -1.61
N LEU A 40 -3.26 25.53 -2.78
CA LEU A 40 -3.87 26.52 -3.67
C LEU A 40 -5.30 26.15 -4.10
N ARG A 41 -5.57 24.86 -4.23
CA ARG A 41 -6.92 24.33 -4.52
C ARG A 41 -7.80 24.20 -3.27
N MET A 42 -7.27 24.51 -2.09
CA MET A 42 -7.91 24.24 -0.79
C MET A 42 -8.37 22.77 -0.65
N GLN A 43 -7.66 21.87 -1.35
CA GLN A 43 -8.03 20.46 -1.47
C GLN A 43 -8.10 19.75 -0.12
N PRO A 44 -7.13 19.90 0.82
CA PRO A 44 -7.17 19.17 2.08
C PRO A 44 -8.42 19.48 2.92
N GLY A 45 -8.80 20.73 3.05
CA GLY A 45 -9.97 21.14 3.83
C GLY A 45 -11.31 20.76 3.17
N ARG A 46 -11.38 20.81 1.85
CA ARG A 46 -12.56 20.38 1.08
C ARG A 46 -12.74 18.86 1.15
N LEU A 47 -11.64 18.11 1.00
CA LEU A 47 -11.63 16.67 1.10
C LEU A 47 -12.02 16.20 2.50
N ALA A 48 -11.46 16.80 3.54
CA ALA A 48 -11.82 16.49 4.93
C ALA A 48 -13.32 16.72 5.20
N ARG A 49 -13.91 17.79 4.66
CA ARG A 49 -15.36 18.04 4.77
C ARG A 49 -16.19 16.99 4.03
N ALA A 50 -15.77 16.57 2.84
CA ALA A 50 -16.46 15.52 2.10
C ALA A 50 -16.38 14.18 2.85
N ALA A 51 -15.19 13.80 3.32
CA ALA A 51 -14.97 12.58 4.09
C ALA A 51 -15.80 12.53 5.39
N ARG A 52 -15.97 13.67 6.08
CA ARG A 52 -16.84 13.75 7.28
C ARG A 52 -18.30 13.42 7.04
N ARG A 53 -18.79 13.56 5.83
CA ARG A 53 -20.18 13.28 5.42
C ARG A 53 -20.36 11.83 4.90
N TRP A 54 -19.23 11.12 4.67
CA TRP A 54 -19.24 9.75 4.19
C TRP A 54 -19.69 8.78 5.28
N PRO A 55 -20.29 7.64 4.97
CA PRO A 55 -20.67 6.65 5.98
C PRO A 55 -19.47 6.21 6.85
N ARG A 56 -19.72 5.95 8.13
CA ARG A 56 -18.71 5.33 8.99
C ARG A 56 -18.49 3.88 8.57
N ARG A 57 -17.25 3.44 8.68
CA ARG A 57 -16.82 2.08 8.34
C ARG A 57 -16.19 1.39 9.54
N ARG A 58 -16.21 0.07 9.53
CA ARG A 58 -15.46 -0.78 10.45
C ARG A 58 -14.16 -1.16 9.75
N VAL A 59 -13.05 -0.89 10.39
CA VAL A 59 -11.73 -1.05 9.81
C VAL A 59 -10.85 -1.87 10.75
N LEU A 60 -10.36 -3.02 10.28
CA LEU A 60 -9.31 -3.77 10.94
C LEU A 60 -7.97 -3.33 10.37
N ALA A 61 -7.09 -2.83 11.21
CA ALA A 61 -5.72 -2.48 10.82
C ALA A 61 -4.73 -3.41 11.52
N LEU A 62 -3.84 -4.01 10.75
CA LEU A 62 -2.83 -4.95 11.23
C LEU A 62 -1.44 -4.38 11.04
N GLY A 63 -0.61 -4.41 12.07
CA GLY A 63 0.77 -3.95 12.04
C GLY A 63 1.75 -4.99 12.57
N ILE A 64 2.96 -4.99 12.02
CA ILE A 64 4.04 -5.85 12.48
C ILE A 64 5.19 -4.96 12.92
N GLU A 65 5.62 -5.08 14.15
CA GLU A 65 6.69 -4.29 14.74
C GLU A 65 8.01 -5.06 14.76
N ARG A 66 9.07 -4.45 14.28
CA ARG A 66 10.43 -4.99 14.40
C ARG A 66 11.09 -4.42 15.64
N GLU A 67 11.37 -5.30 16.60
CA GLU A 67 12.03 -4.93 17.83
C GLU A 67 13.46 -4.42 17.59
N GLY A 68 13.86 -3.44 18.41
CA GLY A 68 15.23 -2.90 18.37
C GLY A 68 15.53 -1.98 17.17
N LEU A 69 14.55 -1.76 16.28
CA LEU A 69 14.70 -0.87 15.14
C LEU A 69 13.82 0.38 15.29
N PRO A 70 14.29 1.55 14.79
CA PRO A 70 13.45 2.74 14.71
C PRO A 70 12.16 2.42 13.92
N ASN A 71 11.00 2.70 14.52
CA ASN A 71 9.72 2.45 13.88
C ASN A 71 8.72 3.59 14.11
N ALA A 72 7.70 3.65 13.27
CA ALA A 72 6.63 4.65 13.32
C ALA A 72 5.27 4.02 13.64
N LEU A 73 5.18 2.71 13.95
CA LEU A 73 3.92 1.99 14.09
C LEU A 73 3.02 2.59 15.16
N GLY A 74 3.59 2.97 16.31
CA GLY A 74 2.82 3.63 17.37
C GLY A 74 2.27 5.00 16.94
N SER A 75 2.94 5.72 16.05
CA SER A 75 2.43 6.96 15.46
C SER A 75 1.32 6.68 14.45
N ALA A 76 1.50 5.69 13.59
CA ALA A 76 0.49 5.24 12.64
C ALA A 76 -0.78 4.75 13.37
N GLN A 77 -0.64 3.96 14.44
CA GLN A 77 -1.75 3.53 15.28
C GLN A 77 -2.52 4.72 15.86
N ARG A 78 -1.82 5.69 16.46
CA ARG A 78 -2.47 6.89 17.01
C ARG A 78 -3.23 7.67 15.95
N GLU A 79 -2.67 7.79 14.74
CA GLU A 79 -3.34 8.48 13.65
C GLU A 79 -4.59 7.74 13.16
N LEU A 80 -4.52 6.42 13.00
CA LEU A 80 -5.65 5.59 12.60
C LEU A 80 -6.79 5.63 13.64
N LEU A 81 -6.46 5.57 14.93
CA LEU A 81 -7.44 5.62 16.02
C LEU A 81 -8.09 7.00 16.20
N ARG A 82 -7.53 8.08 15.64
CA ARG A 82 -8.17 9.42 15.59
C ARG A 82 -9.28 9.52 14.54
N SER A 83 -9.40 8.53 13.67
CA SER A 83 -10.40 8.51 12.63
C SER A 83 -11.83 8.49 13.19
N ARG A 84 -12.76 9.02 12.42
CA ARG A 84 -14.20 8.88 12.69
C ARG A 84 -14.75 7.47 12.45
N HIS A 85 -14.01 6.63 11.75
CA HIS A 85 -14.34 5.22 11.52
C HIS A 85 -14.18 4.41 12.81
N GLN A 86 -14.82 3.24 12.88
CA GLN A 86 -14.60 2.29 13.96
C GLN A 86 -13.36 1.47 13.63
N VAL A 87 -12.24 1.81 14.25
CA VAL A 87 -10.94 1.18 13.99
C VAL A 87 -10.58 0.21 15.10
N GLN A 88 -10.32 -1.03 14.72
CA GLN A 88 -9.62 -2.01 15.52
C GLN A 88 -8.18 -2.09 15.00
N PHE A 89 -7.20 -1.83 15.85
CA PHE A 89 -5.78 -1.88 15.49
C PHE A 89 -5.10 -2.98 16.29
N GLU A 90 -4.60 -3.99 15.58
CA GLU A 90 -3.90 -5.12 16.17
C GLU A 90 -2.47 -5.20 15.67
N ARG A 91 -1.54 -5.59 16.54
CA ARG A 91 -0.13 -5.69 16.20
C ARG A 91 0.55 -6.88 16.85
N THR A 92 1.64 -7.32 16.24
CA THR A 92 2.54 -8.31 16.78
C THR A 92 3.99 -7.92 16.51
N THR A 93 4.92 -8.52 17.25
CA THR A 93 6.35 -8.42 16.93
C THR A 93 6.71 -9.38 15.80
N ALA A 94 7.68 -9.00 14.97
CA ALA A 94 8.07 -9.81 13.81
C ALA A 94 8.61 -11.19 14.22
N GLY A 95 9.43 -11.26 15.28
CA GLY A 95 10.12 -12.49 15.67
C GLY A 95 10.87 -13.11 14.48
N ASP A 96 10.84 -14.44 14.41
CA ASP A 96 11.48 -15.19 13.33
C ASP A 96 10.57 -15.38 12.10
N ARG A 97 9.33 -14.90 12.15
CA ARG A 97 8.34 -15.03 11.07
C ARG A 97 8.46 -13.92 10.05
N GLY A 98 8.09 -14.23 8.82
CA GLY A 98 7.93 -13.25 7.77
C GLY A 98 6.68 -12.36 7.95
N LYS A 99 6.55 -11.36 7.07
CA LYS A 99 5.44 -10.40 7.12
C LYS A 99 4.08 -11.10 7.01
N PHE A 100 3.90 -11.93 5.99
CA PHE A 100 2.59 -12.54 5.71
C PHE A 100 2.24 -13.68 6.66
N GLU A 101 3.24 -14.38 7.20
CA GLU A 101 3.04 -15.35 8.28
C GLU A 101 2.51 -14.67 9.56
N ASN A 102 3.07 -13.52 9.92
CA ASN A 102 2.61 -12.72 11.06
C ASN A 102 1.22 -12.11 10.83
N LEU A 103 0.94 -11.62 9.61
CA LEU A 103 -0.39 -11.12 9.26
C LEU A 103 -1.44 -12.23 9.35
N ASN A 104 -1.15 -13.45 8.90
CA ASN A 104 -2.05 -14.60 9.02
C ASN A 104 -2.31 -14.97 10.48
N ALA A 105 -1.28 -14.99 11.32
CA ALA A 105 -1.45 -15.24 12.75
C ALA A 105 -2.32 -14.17 13.44
N LEU A 106 -2.25 -12.91 12.99
CA LEU A 106 -3.17 -11.88 13.45
C LEU A 106 -4.59 -12.09 12.91
N LEU A 107 -4.75 -12.50 11.65
CA LEU A 107 -6.06 -12.77 11.05
C LEU A 107 -6.77 -13.98 11.67
N GLU A 108 -6.03 -15.00 12.09
CA GLU A 108 -6.58 -16.14 12.86
C GLU A 108 -7.16 -15.67 14.20
N ARG A 109 -6.48 -14.75 14.88
CA ARG A 109 -6.89 -14.21 16.16
C ARG A 109 -7.95 -13.13 16.06
N TYR A 110 -7.89 -12.33 15.00
CA TYR A 110 -8.78 -11.22 14.72
C TYR A 110 -9.34 -11.34 13.30
N PRO A 111 -10.37 -12.15 13.10
CA PRO A 111 -10.94 -12.40 11.78
C PRO A 111 -11.41 -11.10 11.09
N PRO A 112 -11.18 -10.94 9.79
CA PRO A 112 -11.56 -9.73 9.07
C PRO A 112 -13.06 -9.60 8.83
N GLN A 113 -13.83 -10.69 8.99
CA GLN A 113 -15.26 -10.73 8.77
C GLN A 113 -16.00 -9.71 9.64
N GLY A 114 -16.97 -9.02 9.02
CA GLY A 114 -17.70 -7.95 9.69
C GLY A 114 -17.00 -6.59 9.67
N ASN A 115 -15.79 -6.50 9.13
CA ASN A 115 -15.16 -5.23 8.80
C ASN A 115 -15.41 -4.86 7.34
N ASP A 116 -15.49 -3.57 7.03
CA ASP A 116 -15.61 -3.05 5.66
C ASP A 116 -14.26 -3.01 4.95
N TRP A 117 -13.19 -2.80 5.73
CA TRP A 117 -11.81 -2.68 5.26
C TRP A 117 -10.83 -3.40 6.17
N LEU A 118 -9.82 -4.01 5.57
CA LEU A 118 -8.59 -4.48 6.21
C LEU A 118 -7.43 -3.64 5.71
N LEU A 119 -6.59 -3.14 6.63
CA LEU A 119 -5.33 -2.45 6.32
C LEU A 119 -4.15 -3.24 6.85
N ALA A 120 -3.17 -3.53 6.01
CA ALA A 120 -1.84 -3.95 6.45
C ALA A 120 -0.92 -2.72 6.46
N VAL A 121 -0.25 -2.46 7.59
CA VAL A 121 0.53 -1.25 7.84
C VAL A 121 1.93 -1.63 8.29
N ASP A 122 2.95 -1.21 7.56
CA ASP A 122 4.36 -1.43 7.92
C ASP A 122 4.79 -0.47 9.05
N ASP A 123 5.77 -0.89 9.82
CA ASP A 123 6.25 -0.16 11.01
C ASP A 123 7.17 1.03 10.70
N ASP A 124 7.43 1.33 9.43
CA ASP A 124 8.30 2.42 8.98
C ASP A 124 7.59 3.43 8.06
N VAL A 125 6.26 3.53 8.18
CA VAL A 125 5.43 4.47 7.43
C VAL A 125 4.93 5.62 8.33
N GLU A 126 5.02 6.84 7.81
CA GLU A 126 4.43 8.04 8.41
C GLU A 126 3.12 8.37 7.69
N LEU A 127 2.00 8.39 8.45
CA LEU A 127 0.68 8.72 7.95
C LEU A 127 0.39 10.22 8.13
N PRO A 128 -0.20 10.90 7.14
CA PRO A 128 -0.60 12.30 7.29
C PRO A 128 -1.84 12.45 8.19
N ALA A 129 -1.99 13.59 8.86
CA ALA A 129 -3.13 13.86 9.71
C ALA A 129 -4.47 13.72 8.98
N GLY A 130 -5.46 13.04 9.58
CA GLY A 130 -6.76 12.71 9.01
C GLY A 130 -6.64 11.73 7.82
N PHE A 131 -5.65 10.85 7.88
CA PHE A 131 -5.36 9.87 6.83
C PHE A 131 -6.58 9.01 6.49
N LEU A 132 -7.06 8.24 7.47
CA LEU A 132 -8.02 7.17 7.22
C LEU A 132 -9.36 7.67 6.69
N ASP A 133 -9.86 8.78 7.25
CA ASP A 133 -11.14 9.37 6.83
C ASP A 133 -11.14 9.72 5.33
N ARG A 134 -10.05 10.35 4.88
CA ARG A 134 -9.89 10.76 3.48
C ARG A 134 -9.58 9.60 2.57
N PHE A 135 -8.77 8.66 3.05
CA PHE A 135 -8.37 7.46 2.31
C PHE A 135 -9.59 6.58 2.00
N VAL A 136 -10.37 6.20 3.01
CA VAL A 136 -11.57 5.37 2.85
C VAL A 136 -12.61 6.07 1.96
N PHE A 137 -12.85 7.38 2.20
CA PHE A 137 -13.75 8.16 1.35
C PHE A 137 -13.38 8.06 -0.13
N LEU A 138 -12.10 8.28 -0.47
CA LEU A 138 -11.64 8.26 -1.86
C LEU A 138 -11.64 6.84 -2.44
N ALA A 139 -11.20 5.84 -1.68
CA ALA A 139 -11.25 4.46 -2.12
C ALA A 139 -12.66 4.03 -2.51
N GLU A 140 -13.65 4.33 -1.68
CA GLU A 140 -15.06 3.99 -1.96
C GLU A 140 -15.68 4.88 -3.03
N ARG A 141 -15.33 6.16 -3.08
CA ARG A 141 -15.85 7.10 -4.10
C ARG A 141 -15.48 6.67 -5.51
N PHE A 142 -14.32 6.05 -5.69
CA PHE A 142 -13.86 5.51 -6.97
C PHE A 142 -14.00 3.99 -7.10
N GLY A 143 -14.69 3.36 -6.15
CA GLY A 143 -15.00 1.92 -6.21
C GLY A 143 -13.79 1.00 -6.09
N LEU A 144 -12.66 1.49 -5.56
CA LEU A 144 -11.45 0.68 -5.42
C LEU A 144 -11.67 -0.50 -4.46
N ARG A 145 -11.23 -1.68 -4.86
CA ARG A 145 -11.29 -2.91 -4.06
C ARG A 145 -9.97 -3.21 -3.37
N LEU A 146 -8.87 -2.88 -4.03
CA LEU A 146 -7.53 -2.80 -3.45
C LEU A 146 -7.04 -1.36 -3.60
N ALA A 147 -6.53 -0.79 -2.54
CA ALA A 147 -6.06 0.58 -2.55
C ALA A 147 -4.78 0.74 -1.73
N GLN A 148 -3.90 1.62 -2.15
CA GLN A 148 -2.77 2.08 -1.37
C GLN A 148 -2.69 3.60 -1.38
N PRO A 149 -2.10 4.24 -0.35
CA PRO A 149 -1.75 5.64 -0.44
C PRO A 149 -0.55 5.83 -1.38
N ALA A 150 -0.50 6.95 -2.06
CA ALA A 150 0.68 7.29 -2.85
C ALA A 150 1.91 7.49 -1.96
N HIS A 151 3.07 7.08 -2.46
CA HIS A 151 4.34 7.45 -1.85
C HIS A 151 4.68 8.92 -2.17
N ARG A 152 5.05 9.69 -1.16
CA ARG A 152 5.71 10.98 -1.39
C ARG A 152 6.97 10.77 -2.23
N HIS A 153 7.41 11.80 -2.94
CA HIS A 153 8.65 11.72 -3.74
C HIS A 153 9.88 11.45 -2.85
N ARG A 154 9.91 12.00 -1.64
CA ARG A 154 10.91 11.69 -0.61
C ARG A 154 10.53 10.43 0.17
N SER A 155 10.25 9.35 -0.51
CA SER A 155 9.93 8.03 0.03
C SER A 155 10.71 6.97 -0.72
N HIS A 156 11.00 5.86 -0.05
CA HIS A 156 11.43 4.64 -0.74
C HIS A 156 10.19 3.99 -1.36
N ALA A 157 10.17 3.83 -2.68
CA ALA A 157 9.08 3.21 -3.42
C ALA A 157 9.65 2.45 -4.62
N ALA A 158 9.44 1.14 -4.65
CA ALA A 158 9.99 0.29 -5.70
C ALA A 158 9.35 0.57 -7.07
N TRP A 159 8.10 1.01 -7.09
CA TRP A 159 7.36 1.23 -8.32
C TRP A 159 7.08 2.71 -8.55
N ALA A 160 7.38 3.19 -9.76
CA ALA A 160 7.12 4.59 -10.12
C ALA A 160 5.61 4.91 -10.16
N VAL A 161 4.78 3.92 -10.49
CA VAL A 161 3.32 4.06 -10.57
C VAL A 161 2.68 4.34 -9.22
N THR A 162 3.30 3.95 -8.11
CA THR A 162 2.78 4.17 -6.76
C THR A 162 3.20 5.52 -6.15
N ARG A 163 4.02 6.31 -6.87
CA ARG A 163 4.41 7.64 -6.44
C ARG A 163 3.28 8.64 -6.65
N ARG A 164 3.21 9.62 -5.73
CA ARG A 164 2.28 10.75 -5.78
C ARG A 164 2.35 11.50 -7.11
N ARG A 165 1.20 11.77 -7.68
CA ARG A 165 1.05 12.52 -8.93
C ARG A 165 0.54 13.93 -8.65
N PRO A 166 1.13 14.97 -9.27
CA PRO A 166 0.65 16.33 -9.10
C PRO A 166 -0.76 16.46 -9.67
N LEU A 167 -1.62 17.18 -8.92
CA LEU A 167 -3.00 17.47 -9.29
C LEU A 167 -3.96 16.27 -9.33
N SER A 168 -3.48 15.05 -9.12
CA SER A 168 -4.31 13.86 -8.98
C SER A 168 -4.87 13.75 -7.55
N VAL A 169 -6.05 13.19 -7.40
CA VAL A 169 -6.61 12.78 -6.10
C VAL A 169 -6.55 11.27 -5.93
N VAL A 170 -6.76 10.54 -7.01
CA VAL A 170 -6.67 9.08 -7.11
C VAL A 170 -6.25 8.75 -8.54
N HIS A 171 -5.40 7.78 -8.72
CA HIS A 171 -5.22 7.17 -10.03
C HIS A 171 -5.43 5.66 -9.97
N GLU A 172 -6.23 5.15 -10.90
CA GLU A 172 -6.43 3.73 -11.08
C GLU A 172 -5.23 3.13 -11.81
N THR A 173 -4.81 1.96 -11.37
CA THR A 173 -3.59 1.31 -11.84
C THR A 173 -3.87 -0.16 -12.13
N ALA A 174 -2.97 -0.80 -12.85
CA ALA A 174 -2.97 -2.25 -13.00
C ALA A 174 -2.29 -2.98 -11.81
N PHE A 175 -1.80 -2.23 -10.80
CA PHE A 175 -0.94 -2.77 -9.75
C PHE A 175 -1.00 -1.94 -8.46
N VAL A 176 -0.91 -2.62 -7.30
CA VAL A 176 -0.69 -2.03 -5.97
C VAL A 176 0.44 -2.78 -5.28
N GLU A 177 1.29 -2.09 -4.49
CA GLU A 177 2.40 -2.70 -3.76
C GLU A 177 1.93 -3.43 -2.48
N ILE A 178 2.69 -4.42 -2.02
CA ILE A 178 2.48 -5.13 -0.74
C ILE A 178 2.72 -4.26 0.51
N GLY A 179 3.17 -3.05 0.36
CA GLY A 179 3.46 -2.12 1.45
C GLY A 179 3.84 -0.73 0.94
N PRO A 180 4.05 0.22 1.84
CA PRO A 180 4.00 0.13 3.31
C PRO A 180 2.58 0.15 3.89
N VAL A 181 1.57 0.54 3.11
CA VAL A 181 0.16 0.44 3.46
C VAL A 181 -0.61 -0.11 2.28
N VAL A 182 -1.33 -1.19 2.48
CA VAL A 182 -2.28 -1.71 1.50
C VAL A 182 -3.61 -2.00 2.17
N ALA A 183 -4.69 -1.63 1.50
CA ALA A 183 -6.05 -1.77 1.99
C ALA A 183 -6.87 -2.70 1.09
N PHE A 184 -7.62 -3.58 1.72
CA PHE A 184 -8.48 -4.58 1.13
C PHE A 184 -9.93 -4.27 1.51
N GLN A 185 -10.81 -4.11 0.54
CA GLN A 185 -12.24 -3.98 0.80
C GLN A 185 -12.84 -5.36 1.10
N ALA A 186 -13.87 -5.43 1.91
CA ALA A 186 -14.48 -6.69 2.37
C ALA A 186 -14.78 -7.70 1.25
N VAL A 187 -15.19 -7.24 0.06
CA VAL A 187 -15.48 -8.11 -1.09
C VAL A 187 -14.25 -8.92 -1.57
N THR A 188 -13.05 -8.52 -1.18
CA THR A 188 -11.81 -9.19 -1.58
C THR A 188 -11.38 -10.28 -0.60
N PHE A 189 -11.97 -10.35 0.60
CA PHE A 189 -11.49 -11.21 1.68
C PHE A 189 -11.50 -12.68 1.30
N ASP A 190 -12.58 -13.16 0.72
CA ASP A 190 -12.74 -14.58 0.40
C ASP A 190 -11.74 -15.10 -0.64
N LEU A 191 -11.22 -14.20 -1.50
CA LEU A 191 -10.27 -14.56 -2.56
C LEU A 191 -8.81 -14.29 -2.19
N LEU A 192 -8.56 -13.31 -1.32
CA LEU A 192 -7.21 -12.85 -1.02
C LEU A 192 -6.71 -13.24 0.37
N LEU A 193 -7.59 -13.74 1.24
CA LEU A 193 -7.26 -14.13 2.61
C LEU A 193 -7.62 -15.60 2.90
N PRO A 194 -6.85 -16.31 3.76
CA PRO A 194 -5.59 -15.84 4.33
C PRO A 194 -4.54 -15.62 3.24
N PHE A 195 -3.55 -14.79 3.54
CA PHE A 195 -2.44 -14.60 2.62
C PHE A 195 -1.67 -15.90 2.41
N PRO A 196 -1.08 -16.14 1.23
CA PRO A 196 -0.10 -17.22 1.08
C PRO A 196 0.99 -17.12 2.16
N PRO A 197 1.47 -18.24 2.73
CA PRO A 197 2.44 -18.25 3.82
C PRO A 197 3.85 -17.89 3.30
N LEU A 198 4.01 -16.66 2.83
CA LEU A 198 5.26 -16.13 2.31
C LEU A 198 6.01 -15.38 3.40
N ARG A 199 7.32 -15.59 3.45
CA ARG A 199 8.20 -14.88 4.36
C ARG A 199 8.43 -13.44 3.94
N PHE A 200 8.75 -13.22 2.65
CA PHE A 200 9.07 -11.91 2.09
C PHE A 200 7.89 -11.30 1.33
N GLY A 201 7.14 -12.14 0.62
CA GLY A 201 5.93 -11.76 -0.10
C GLY A 201 6.17 -11.10 -1.45
N TRP A 202 7.39 -11.15 -1.99
CA TRP A 202 7.64 -10.61 -3.32
C TRP A 202 6.84 -11.37 -4.38
N GLY A 203 6.19 -10.62 -5.28
CA GLY A 203 5.29 -11.18 -6.29
C GLY A 203 3.84 -11.32 -5.83
N LEU A 204 3.55 -11.23 -4.52
CA LEU A 204 2.18 -11.32 -4.03
C LEU A 204 1.30 -10.15 -4.52
N ASP A 205 1.87 -8.96 -4.61
CA ASP A 205 1.26 -7.78 -5.22
C ASP A 205 0.93 -7.99 -6.70
N ALA A 206 1.82 -8.60 -7.45
CA ALA A 206 1.60 -8.94 -8.85
C ALA A 206 0.48 -10.00 -9.01
N HIS A 207 0.40 -10.95 -8.09
CA HIS A 207 -0.67 -11.95 -8.04
C HIS A 207 -2.03 -11.33 -7.67
N TRP A 208 -2.10 -10.50 -6.62
CA TRP A 208 -3.33 -9.78 -6.28
C TRP A 208 -3.85 -8.95 -7.44
N SER A 209 -2.93 -8.29 -8.15
CA SER A 209 -3.27 -7.47 -9.31
C SER A 209 -3.85 -8.30 -10.46
N ALA A 210 -3.38 -9.53 -10.66
CA ALA A 210 -3.94 -10.47 -11.64
C ALA A 210 -5.35 -10.93 -11.23
N ILE A 211 -5.55 -11.26 -9.95
CA ILE A 211 -6.88 -11.60 -9.42
C ILE A 211 -7.83 -10.40 -9.59
N ALA A 212 -7.39 -9.19 -9.24
CA ALA A 212 -8.20 -7.99 -9.39
C ALA A 212 -8.63 -7.76 -10.85
N ARG A 213 -7.73 -7.99 -11.81
CA ARG A 213 -8.03 -7.92 -13.25
C ARG A 213 -9.05 -8.97 -13.66
N GLU A 214 -8.91 -10.20 -13.21
CA GLU A 214 -9.85 -11.31 -13.50
C GLU A 214 -11.24 -11.00 -12.94
N GLN A 215 -11.31 -10.46 -11.73
CA GLN A 215 -12.56 -10.08 -11.07
C GLN A 215 -13.12 -8.72 -11.54
N SER A 216 -12.44 -8.03 -12.46
CA SER A 216 -12.79 -6.67 -12.88
C SER A 216 -12.88 -5.69 -11.69
N TRP A 217 -12.05 -5.86 -10.68
CA TRP A 217 -11.97 -4.97 -9.54
C TRP A 217 -11.13 -3.74 -9.86
N PRO A 218 -11.66 -2.52 -9.71
CA PRO A 218 -10.83 -1.33 -9.73
C PRO A 218 -9.81 -1.37 -8.57
N ILE A 219 -8.55 -1.13 -8.89
CA ILE A 219 -7.47 -1.00 -7.91
C ILE A 219 -6.71 0.30 -8.18
N GLY A 220 -6.11 0.88 -7.15
CA GLY A 220 -5.46 2.16 -7.38
C GLY A 220 -4.71 2.76 -6.20
N VAL A 221 -4.16 3.92 -6.48
CA VAL A 221 -3.30 4.70 -5.60
C VAL A 221 -3.98 6.03 -5.26
N ILE A 222 -4.06 6.33 -3.96
CA ILE A 222 -4.72 7.55 -3.46
C ILE A 222 -3.69 8.65 -3.26
N ASP A 223 -3.61 9.57 -4.23
CA ASP A 223 -2.63 10.66 -4.26
C ASP A 223 -2.87 11.71 -3.18
N ALA A 224 -4.13 11.95 -2.82
CA ALA A 224 -4.50 12.99 -1.86
C ALA A 224 -4.25 12.62 -0.38
N THR A 225 -3.74 11.42 -0.11
CA THR A 225 -3.31 10.98 1.23
C THR A 225 -1.91 10.37 1.19
N PRO A 226 -0.91 11.08 0.66
CA PRO A 226 0.40 10.50 0.43
C PRO A 226 1.12 10.21 1.75
N VAL A 227 1.79 9.06 1.81
CA VAL A 227 2.56 8.61 2.96
C VAL A 227 4.06 8.76 2.72
N ARG A 228 4.82 8.77 3.81
CA ARG A 228 6.27 8.73 3.76
C ARG A 228 6.78 7.41 4.32
N HIS A 229 7.47 6.65 3.48
CA HIS A 229 8.18 5.43 3.81
C HIS A 229 9.68 5.72 3.69
N GLY A 230 10.34 5.98 4.80
CA GLY A 230 11.70 6.53 4.74
C GLY A 230 12.59 6.26 5.94
N LEU A 231 12.13 5.50 6.93
CA LEU A 231 12.94 5.18 8.11
C LEU A 231 13.99 4.12 7.79
N ARG A 232 13.66 3.15 6.94
CA ARG A 232 14.56 2.06 6.55
C ARG A 232 14.60 1.89 5.04
N ARG A 233 15.68 1.28 4.57
CA ARG A 233 15.82 0.90 3.15
C ARG A 233 14.94 -0.29 2.85
N ILE A 234 14.41 -0.37 1.63
CA ILE A 234 13.69 -1.55 1.15
C ILE A 234 14.64 -2.76 1.21
N ALA A 235 14.13 -3.89 1.70
CA ALA A 235 14.86 -5.16 1.82
C ALA A 235 16.16 -5.06 2.67
N SER A 236 16.23 -4.15 3.65
CA SER A 236 17.45 -3.99 4.48
C SER A 236 17.66 -5.06 5.54
N SER A 237 16.67 -5.93 5.77
CA SER A 237 16.66 -6.93 6.84
C SER A 237 16.77 -8.38 6.36
N TYR A 238 16.92 -8.61 5.05
CA TYR A 238 17.05 -9.94 4.44
C TYR A 238 17.80 -9.86 3.11
N ALA A 239 18.29 -11.02 2.65
CA ALA A 239 18.93 -11.11 1.34
C ALA A 239 17.87 -10.97 0.23
N ARG A 240 18.16 -10.09 -0.73
CA ARG A 240 17.25 -9.81 -1.85
C ARG A 240 17.05 -11.06 -2.72
N GLU A 241 18.07 -11.84 -2.86
CA GLU A 241 18.10 -13.08 -3.64
C GLU A 241 17.11 -14.10 -3.11
N ASP A 242 16.99 -14.22 -1.78
CA ASP A 242 16.03 -15.14 -1.14
C ASP A 242 14.58 -14.69 -1.42
N ALA A 243 14.31 -13.39 -1.36
CA ALA A 243 12.99 -12.85 -1.66
C ALA A 243 12.61 -13.02 -3.14
N ILE A 244 13.58 -12.92 -4.05
CA ILE A 244 13.38 -13.20 -5.48
C ILE A 244 13.10 -14.68 -5.71
N ALA A 245 13.87 -15.57 -5.06
CA ALA A 245 13.66 -17.01 -5.17
C ALA A 245 12.27 -17.42 -4.67
N GLU A 246 11.84 -16.94 -3.51
CA GLU A 246 10.48 -17.16 -2.98
C GLU A 246 9.42 -16.66 -3.98
N GLY A 247 9.59 -15.45 -4.52
CA GLY A 247 8.65 -14.86 -5.46
C GLY A 247 8.55 -15.67 -6.77
N ARG A 248 9.67 -16.16 -7.31
CA ARG A 248 9.69 -17.03 -8.49
C ARG A 248 8.92 -18.34 -8.25
N GLU A 249 9.21 -18.99 -7.13
CA GLU A 249 8.53 -20.23 -6.75
C GLU A 249 7.03 -20.00 -6.56
N PHE A 250 6.66 -18.93 -5.85
CA PHE A 250 5.27 -18.56 -5.61
C PHE A 250 4.51 -18.32 -6.92
N LEU A 251 5.10 -17.61 -7.88
CA LEU A 251 4.47 -17.23 -9.14
C LEU A 251 4.51 -18.30 -10.20
N ALA A 252 5.31 -19.38 -10.02
CA ALA A 252 5.49 -20.44 -11.02
C ALA A 252 4.17 -21.09 -11.50
N GLN A 253 3.16 -21.11 -10.63
CA GLN A 253 1.86 -21.77 -10.88
C GLN A 253 0.67 -20.82 -10.64
N ARG A 254 0.90 -19.51 -10.62
CA ARG A 254 -0.14 -18.52 -10.33
C ARG A 254 -0.19 -17.44 -11.40
N PRO A 255 -1.38 -16.92 -11.72
CA PRO A 255 -1.48 -15.74 -12.57
C PRO A 255 -0.85 -14.55 -11.86
N TYR A 256 -0.14 -13.70 -12.61
CA TYR A 256 0.43 -12.46 -12.11
C TYR A 256 0.51 -11.40 -13.20
N VAL A 257 0.57 -10.15 -12.79
CA VAL A 257 0.79 -9.00 -13.67
C VAL A 257 2.29 -8.79 -13.83
N ARG A 258 2.77 -8.76 -15.08
CA ARG A 258 4.19 -8.54 -15.36
C ARG A 258 4.57 -7.08 -15.07
N ALA A 259 5.85 -6.84 -14.79
CA ALA A 259 6.35 -5.51 -14.47
C ALA A 259 6.04 -4.46 -15.56
N VAL A 260 6.02 -4.84 -16.82
CA VAL A 260 5.67 -3.94 -17.92
C VAL A 260 4.21 -3.49 -17.85
N GLU A 261 3.31 -4.35 -17.42
CA GLU A 261 1.88 -4.06 -17.22
C GLU A 261 1.65 -3.28 -15.92
N ALA A 262 2.37 -3.65 -14.85
CA ALA A 262 2.30 -3.01 -13.53
C ALA A 262 2.64 -1.52 -13.54
N ARG A 263 3.40 -1.03 -14.51
CA ARG A 263 3.78 0.39 -14.64
C ARG A 263 2.67 1.29 -15.17
N GLY A 264 1.57 0.70 -15.63
CA GLY A 264 0.48 1.42 -16.29
C GLY A 264 -0.43 2.16 -15.31
N THR A 265 -0.76 3.41 -15.64
CA THR A 265 -1.90 4.12 -15.08
C THR A 265 -3.06 3.98 -16.02
N LEU A 266 -4.22 3.56 -15.52
CA LEU A 266 -5.43 3.36 -16.32
C LEU A 266 -6.28 4.62 -16.40
N VAL A 267 -6.54 5.25 -15.25
CA VAL A 267 -7.35 6.48 -15.13
C VAL A 267 -6.69 7.43 -14.12
N ASP A 268 -6.75 8.73 -14.37
CA ASP A 268 -6.27 9.78 -13.45
C ASP A 268 -7.45 10.69 -13.06
N HIS A 269 -7.85 10.61 -11.81
CA HIS A 269 -8.94 11.39 -11.25
C HIS A 269 -8.40 12.64 -10.56
N ARG A 270 -8.74 13.82 -11.09
CA ARG A 270 -8.32 15.13 -10.56
C ARG A 270 -9.34 15.77 -9.62
N SER A 271 -10.49 15.14 -9.44
CA SER A 271 -11.58 15.61 -8.57
C SER A 271 -12.41 14.41 -8.12
N TRP A 272 -12.98 14.49 -6.91
CA TRP A 272 -13.92 13.49 -6.36
C TRP A 272 -15.41 13.92 -6.52
N ARG A 273 -15.71 14.96 -7.28
CA ARG A 273 -17.05 15.50 -7.53
C ARG A 273 -17.76 14.77 -8.66
#